data_1a2cd4b22afa4a1778cf7b6fafa940d6
#
_entry.id   1a2cd4b22afa4a1778cf7b6fafa940d6
#
_cell.length_a   1.000
_cell.length_b   1.000
_cell.length_c   1.000
_cell.angle_alpha   90.00
_cell.angle_beta   90.00
_cell.angle_gamma   90.00
#
_symmetry.space_group_name_H-M   'P 1'
#
loop_
_entity.id
_entity.type
_entity.pdbx_description
1 polymer ?
#
loop_
_entity_poly.entity_id
_entity_poly.type
_entity_poly.pdbx_seq_one_letter_code
_entity_poly.pdbx_strand_id
1 'polypeptide(L)'
;MRKNMKKLTVATVIGAMTVTALAPVSAQAKDKTLTVAIWDNGQKAGLQEIMDEFTKETGIKTELQVVEWSSYWTLLEAGASGGDMPDVFWMHSNEAVRYMSNDILLDLTDKIADSDKLEMDKFPEDIKEMYQWDGKTYAVPKDIDTIAMWYNKDMFDEAGIDYPDGSWTWDEFYDIAEKLTKEDGSQYGFAANPSNEQDTWMNIVYSMGGRVLTDDNKSGFDDPNTIKAMEFVDKCVKNVMPPASTMSETGTDVLFGSGKVAMISQGSWMVSAFKDNDYIKEHCDCLLYTSPSPRDGL
;
A
#
# COMPACT_ATOMS: atom_id res chain seq x y z
N MET A 1 65.60 -46.24 18.00
CA MET A 1 65.41 -47.16 19.13
C MET A 1 63.97 -47.49 19.33
N ARG A 2 63.61 -48.77 19.18
CA ARG A 2 62.59 -49.66 19.73
C ARG A 2 61.19 -49.00 19.95
N LYS A 3 60.17 -49.37 19.12
CA LYS A 3 59.22 -50.51 19.22
C LYS A 3 58.40 -50.51 20.49
N ASN A 4 57.06 -50.34 20.30
CA ASN A 4 56.14 -51.41 20.79
C ASN A 4 54.77 -51.25 20.16
N MET A 5 54.47 -52.22 19.29
CA MET A 5 53.11 -52.57 18.86
C MET A 5 52.40 -53.31 19.99
N LYS A 6 51.20 -52.92 20.35
CA LYS A 6 50.27 -53.80 21.06
C LYS A 6 49.08 -54.16 20.17
N LYS A 7 48.94 -55.42 19.96
CA LYS A 7 47.84 -56.11 19.26
C LYS A 7 46.59 -55.90 20.07
N LEU A 8 45.50 -55.52 19.38
CA LEU A 8 44.16 -55.54 19.96
C LEU A 8 43.34 -56.60 19.25
N THR A 9 42.82 -57.50 20.06
CA THR A 9 42.04 -58.67 19.73
C THR A 9 40.66 -58.27 19.26
N VAL A 10 40.19 -58.82 18.14
CA VAL A 10 38.80 -58.71 17.66
C VAL A 10 37.96 -59.69 18.50
N ALA A 11 36.97 -59.12 19.22
CA ALA A 11 35.88 -59.90 19.82
C ALA A 11 34.60 -59.63 19.01
N THR A 12 34.19 -60.66 18.30
CA THR A 12 32.90 -60.69 17.58
C THR A 12 31.79 -60.85 18.63
N VAL A 13 30.94 -59.84 18.77
CA VAL A 13 29.69 -59.96 19.53
C VAL A 13 28.51 -59.93 18.53
N ILE A 14 27.91 -61.08 18.34
CA ILE A 14 26.62 -61.23 17.68
C ILE A 14 25.56 -60.77 18.70
N GLY A 15 24.98 -59.63 18.44
CA GLY A 15 23.89 -59.03 19.27
C GLY A 15 22.62 -58.88 18.45
N ALA A 16 21.56 -59.44 18.94
CA ALA A 16 20.22 -59.61 18.40
C ALA A 16 19.65 -58.33 17.79
N MET A 17 19.07 -58.45 16.60
CA MET A 17 18.19 -57.43 16.01
C MET A 17 16.92 -57.34 16.84
N THR A 18 16.81 -56.34 17.68
CA THR A 18 15.53 -55.84 18.18
C THR A 18 14.95 -54.88 17.12
N VAL A 19 13.92 -55.35 16.46
CA VAL A 19 13.03 -54.53 15.65
C VAL A 19 12.35 -53.51 16.57
N THR A 20 12.92 -52.36 16.71
CA THR A 20 12.24 -51.22 17.29
C THR A 20 11.24 -50.69 16.27
N ALA A 21 9.95 -50.94 16.53
CA ALA A 21 8.86 -50.29 15.82
C ALA A 21 9.11 -48.77 15.83
N LEU A 22 9.37 -48.21 14.67
CA LEU A 22 9.31 -46.79 14.46
C LEU A 22 7.85 -46.37 14.68
N ALA A 23 7.54 -45.93 15.92
CA ALA A 23 6.37 -45.11 16.14
C ALA A 23 6.50 -43.87 15.21
N PRO A 24 5.43 -43.45 14.52
CA PRO A 24 5.48 -42.21 13.81
C PRO A 24 5.79 -41.12 14.85
N VAL A 25 6.92 -40.47 14.72
CA VAL A 25 7.20 -39.21 15.38
C VAL A 25 6.17 -38.26 14.78
N SER A 26 5.04 -38.13 15.44
CA SER A 26 4.19 -36.95 15.24
C SER A 26 5.11 -35.78 15.54
N ALA A 27 5.59 -35.12 14.50
CA ALA A 27 6.18 -33.80 14.64
C ALA A 27 5.10 -32.96 15.27
N GLN A 28 5.18 -32.78 16.60
CA GLN A 28 4.42 -31.81 17.33
C GLN A 28 4.84 -30.49 16.68
N ALA A 29 4.02 -29.99 15.75
CA ALA A 29 4.12 -28.63 15.30
C ALA A 29 4.04 -27.81 16.60
N LYS A 30 5.17 -27.25 17.02
CA LYS A 30 5.18 -26.21 18.05
C LYS A 30 4.03 -25.29 17.71
N ASP A 31 3.23 -24.90 18.72
CA ASP A 31 2.18 -23.88 18.60
C ASP A 31 2.76 -22.61 17.99
N LYS A 32 2.96 -22.60 16.67
CA LYS A 32 3.45 -21.44 15.95
C LYS A 32 2.25 -20.53 15.72
N THR A 33 2.31 -19.33 16.25
CA THR A 33 1.37 -18.26 15.91
C THR A 33 1.88 -17.57 14.67
N LEU A 34 1.05 -17.45 13.63
CA LEU A 34 1.37 -16.66 12.45
C LEU A 34 1.16 -15.18 12.73
N THR A 35 2.16 -14.38 12.48
CA THR A 35 2.08 -12.93 12.58
C THR A 35 1.63 -12.33 11.25
N VAL A 36 0.61 -11.47 11.30
CA VAL A 36 0.05 -10.78 10.13
C VAL A 36 0.19 -9.28 10.34
N ALA A 37 0.90 -8.58 9.47
CA ALA A 37 1.10 -7.14 9.58
C ALA A 37 0.32 -6.38 8.50
N ILE A 38 -0.36 -5.31 8.91
CA ILE A 38 -1.11 -4.40 8.06
C ILE A 38 -0.89 -2.95 8.49
N TRP A 39 -1.21 -1.99 7.61
CA TRP A 39 -1.10 -0.56 7.94
C TRP A 39 -2.44 0.14 8.20
N ASP A 40 -3.57 -0.44 7.81
CA ASP A 40 -4.87 0.22 7.89
C ASP A 40 -5.69 -0.29 9.08
N ASN A 41 -5.87 0.59 10.06
CA ASN A 41 -6.70 0.28 11.23
C ASN A 41 -8.20 0.14 10.89
N GLY A 42 -8.67 0.78 9.80
CA GLY A 42 -10.06 0.70 9.35
C GLY A 42 -10.45 -0.72 8.90
N GLN A 43 -9.50 -1.50 8.39
CA GLN A 43 -9.72 -2.88 7.95
C GLN A 43 -9.46 -3.93 9.03
N LYS A 44 -8.98 -3.52 10.22
CA LYS A 44 -8.61 -4.43 11.32
C LYS A 44 -9.74 -5.38 11.71
N ALA A 45 -10.94 -4.87 11.89
CA ALA A 45 -12.07 -5.67 12.40
C ALA A 45 -12.43 -6.80 11.41
N GLY A 46 -12.61 -6.49 10.14
CA GLY A 46 -12.92 -7.48 9.13
C GLY A 46 -11.81 -8.51 8.93
N LEU A 47 -10.54 -8.06 8.95
CA LEU A 47 -9.41 -8.98 8.83
C LEU A 47 -9.27 -9.89 10.06
N GLN A 48 -9.59 -9.40 11.26
CA GLN A 48 -9.60 -10.21 12.48
C GLN A 48 -10.65 -11.33 12.36
N GLU A 49 -11.84 -11.05 11.85
CA GLU A 49 -12.87 -12.08 11.61
C GLU A 49 -12.38 -13.17 10.66
N ILE A 50 -11.71 -12.78 9.56
CA ILE A 50 -11.11 -13.74 8.61
C ILE A 50 -10.04 -14.60 9.28
N MET A 51 -9.19 -14.00 10.11
CA MET A 51 -8.13 -14.71 10.84
C MET A 51 -8.67 -15.66 11.90
N ASP A 52 -9.75 -15.28 12.58
CA ASP A 52 -10.44 -16.13 13.55
C ASP A 52 -11.07 -17.36 12.86
N GLU A 53 -11.67 -17.18 11.68
CA GLU A 53 -12.19 -18.27 10.86
C GLU A 53 -11.06 -19.19 10.38
N PHE A 54 -9.95 -18.63 9.89
CA PHE A 54 -8.77 -19.41 9.53
C PHE A 54 -8.23 -20.23 10.70
N THR A 55 -8.15 -19.64 11.89
CA THR A 55 -7.71 -20.33 13.11
C THR A 55 -8.67 -21.47 13.48
N LYS A 56 -9.97 -21.25 13.34
CA LYS A 56 -10.99 -22.26 13.60
C LYS A 56 -10.93 -23.43 12.61
N GLU A 57 -10.69 -23.15 11.32
CA GLU A 57 -10.58 -24.18 10.28
C GLU A 57 -9.28 -24.98 10.36
N THR A 58 -8.16 -24.33 10.65
CA THR A 58 -6.82 -24.92 10.54
C THR A 58 -6.21 -25.32 11.88
N GLY A 59 -6.67 -24.74 12.99
CA GLY A 59 -6.03 -24.84 14.30
C GLY A 59 -4.76 -23.99 14.45
N ILE A 60 -4.37 -23.25 13.42
CA ILE A 60 -3.19 -22.37 13.42
C ILE A 60 -3.60 -21.03 14.03
N LYS A 61 -2.93 -20.62 15.10
CA LYS A 61 -3.15 -19.32 15.73
C LYS A 61 -2.60 -18.18 14.86
N THR A 62 -3.24 -17.04 14.92
CA THR A 62 -2.84 -15.83 14.21
C THR A 62 -2.77 -14.65 15.15
N GLU A 63 -1.89 -13.70 14.87
CA GLU A 63 -1.73 -12.42 15.58
C GLU A 63 -1.69 -11.29 14.57
N LEU A 64 -2.64 -10.35 14.69
CA LEU A 64 -2.75 -9.19 13.81
C LEU A 64 -2.02 -7.99 14.41
N GLN A 65 -1.05 -7.47 13.67
CA GLN A 65 -0.30 -6.25 13.99
C GLN A 65 -0.74 -5.14 13.04
N VAL A 66 -1.25 -4.05 13.60
CA VAL A 66 -1.56 -2.84 12.83
C VAL A 66 -0.47 -1.81 13.13
N VAL A 67 0.26 -1.42 12.11
CA VAL A 67 1.39 -0.49 12.20
C VAL A 67 1.10 0.70 11.31
N GLU A 68 1.23 1.91 11.83
CA GLU A 68 1.01 3.12 11.06
C GLU A 68 1.89 3.16 9.80
N TRP A 69 1.39 3.73 8.71
CA TRP A 69 1.96 3.68 7.36
C TRP A 69 3.47 3.98 7.30
N SER A 70 3.91 5.10 7.88
CA SER A 70 5.32 5.49 7.80
C SER A 70 6.23 4.56 8.63
N SER A 71 5.73 4.05 9.76
CA SER A 71 6.43 3.10 10.62
C SER A 71 6.44 1.68 10.06
N TYR A 72 5.45 1.34 9.23
CA TYR A 72 5.30 0.02 8.62
C TYR A 72 6.50 -0.38 7.76
N TRP A 73 6.95 0.53 6.90
CA TRP A 73 8.10 0.28 6.03
C TRP A 73 9.41 0.16 6.82
N THR A 74 9.56 0.97 7.87
CA THR A 74 10.70 0.85 8.79
C THR A 74 10.72 -0.52 9.49
N LEU A 75 9.56 -1.02 9.91
CA LEU A 75 9.42 -2.36 10.51
C LEU A 75 9.82 -3.45 9.53
N LEU A 76 9.31 -3.40 8.30
CA LEU A 76 9.63 -4.41 7.28
C LEU A 76 11.11 -4.37 6.89
N GLU A 77 11.72 -3.20 6.74
CA GLU A 77 13.16 -3.06 6.44
C GLU A 77 14.05 -3.60 7.56
N ALA A 78 13.69 -3.30 8.80
CA ALA A 78 14.40 -3.85 9.97
C ALA A 78 14.24 -5.38 10.03
N GLY A 79 13.04 -5.89 9.80
CA GLY A 79 12.74 -7.32 9.75
C GLY A 79 13.49 -8.04 8.64
N ALA A 80 13.53 -7.48 7.43
CA ALA A 80 14.27 -8.04 6.30
C ALA A 80 15.77 -8.13 6.58
N SER A 81 16.33 -7.13 7.26
CA SER A 81 17.75 -7.11 7.64
C SER A 81 18.06 -7.99 8.85
N GLY A 82 17.12 -8.11 9.79
CA GLY A 82 17.29 -8.84 11.07
C GLY A 82 16.81 -10.29 11.04
N GLY A 83 16.06 -10.70 10.00
CA GLY A 83 15.45 -12.03 9.92
C GLY A 83 14.21 -12.21 10.79
N ASP A 84 13.53 -11.12 11.14
CA ASP A 84 12.33 -11.09 11.99
C ASP A 84 11.15 -10.40 11.24
N MET A 85 10.86 -10.91 10.05
CA MET A 85 9.72 -10.47 9.24
C MET A 85 8.42 -11.06 9.79
N PRO A 86 7.28 -10.34 9.68
CA PRO A 86 5.97 -10.96 9.83
C PRO A 86 5.81 -12.15 8.87
N ASP A 87 5.08 -13.20 9.29
CA ASP A 87 4.85 -14.37 8.43
C ASP A 87 4.00 -14.04 7.21
N VAL A 88 3.03 -13.14 7.36
CA VAL A 88 2.18 -12.59 6.29
C VAL A 88 2.10 -11.07 6.48
N PHE A 89 2.19 -10.33 5.40
CA PHE A 89 2.11 -8.87 5.48
C PHE A 89 1.60 -8.26 4.17
N TRP A 90 1.02 -7.09 4.28
CA TRP A 90 0.61 -6.34 3.11
C TRP A 90 1.80 -5.75 2.38
N MET A 91 1.74 -5.78 1.06
CA MET A 91 2.77 -5.21 0.19
C MET A 91 2.13 -4.20 -0.76
N HIS A 92 2.57 -2.95 -0.67
CA HIS A 92 2.15 -1.91 -1.58
C HIS A 92 2.90 -2.00 -2.92
N SER A 93 2.21 -1.70 -4.02
CA SER A 93 2.79 -1.77 -5.37
C SER A 93 4.03 -0.89 -5.56
N ASN A 94 4.09 0.28 -4.91
CA ASN A 94 5.26 1.17 -4.97
C ASN A 94 6.53 0.54 -4.40
N GLU A 95 6.39 -0.38 -3.43
CA GLU A 95 7.50 -1.03 -2.75
C GLU A 95 7.79 -2.43 -3.31
N ALA A 96 6.82 -3.05 -3.97
CA ALA A 96 6.85 -4.47 -4.34
C ALA A 96 8.11 -4.85 -5.14
N VAL A 97 8.49 -4.06 -6.13
CA VAL A 97 9.66 -4.34 -6.98
C VAL A 97 10.96 -4.43 -6.17
N ARG A 98 11.13 -3.54 -5.18
CA ARG A 98 12.30 -3.55 -4.30
C ARG A 98 12.38 -4.84 -3.48
N TYR A 99 11.27 -5.31 -2.95
CA TYR A 99 11.23 -6.53 -2.15
C TYR A 99 11.36 -7.80 -3.00
N MET A 100 10.73 -7.83 -4.18
CA MET A 100 10.83 -8.95 -5.12
C MET A 100 12.24 -9.11 -5.68
N SER A 101 12.87 -8.03 -6.15
CA SER A 101 14.20 -8.06 -6.76
C SER A 101 15.34 -8.35 -5.79
N ASN A 102 15.11 -8.25 -4.49
CA ASN A 102 16.08 -8.57 -3.44
C ASN A 102 15.78 -9.88 -2.70
N ASP A 103 14.94 -10.75 -3.28
CA ASP A 103 14.59 -12.08 -2.74
C ASP A 103 14.05 -12.04 -1.29
N ILE A 104 13.36 -10.95 -0.91
CA ILE A 104 12.77 -10.81 0.42
C ILE A 104 11.41 -11.52 0.50
N LEU A 105 10.67 -11.55 -0.61
CA LEU A 105 9.36 -12.19 -0.68
C LEU A 105 9.48 -13.66 -1.10
N LEU A 106 8.56 -14.47 -0.59
CA LEU A 106 8.43 -15.87 -0.99
C LEU A 106 7.83 -15.95 -2.41
N ASP A 107 8.45 -16.73 -3.28
CA ASP A 107 7.86 -17.15 -4.56
C ASP A 107 6.59 -17.98 -4.31
N LEU A 108 5.46 -17.46 -4.77
CA LEU A 108 4.14 -18.07 -4.62
C LEU A 108 3.65 -18.78 -5.89
N THR A 109 4.42 -18.76 -6.99
CA THR A 109 4.00 -19.24 -8.31
C THR A 109 3.36 -20.62 -8.27
N ASP A 110 4.09 -21.61 -7.76
CA ASP A 110 3.59 -22.99 -7.68
C ASP A 110 2.44 -23.12 -6.67
N LYS A 111 2.49 -22.38 -5.56
CA LYS A 111 1.43 -22.40 -4.54
C LYS A 111 0.11 -21.83 -5.04
N ILE A 112 0.19 -20.81 -5.90
CA ILE A 112 -0.97 -20.22 -6.56
C ILE A 112 -1.54 -21.20 -7.60
N ALA A 113 -0.67 -21.80 -8.42
CA ALA A 113 -1.07 -22.76 -9.45
C ALA A 113 -1.72 -24.02 -8.88
N ASP A 114 -1.25 -24.50 -7.73
CA ASP A 114 -1.76 -25.68 -7.03
C ASP A 114 -3.01 -25.38 -6.16
N SER A 115 -3.42 -24.12 -6.02
CA SER A 115 -4.55 -23.74 -5.19
C SER A 115 -5.88 -23.97 -5.91
N ASP A 116 -6.76 -24.72 -5.30
CA ASP A 116 -8.16 -24.92 -5.74
C ASP A 116 -9.12 -23.83 -5.20
N LYS A 117 -8.62 -22.91 -4.36
CA LYS A 117 -9.39 -21.85 -3.71
C LYS A 117 -9.11 -20.47 -4.30
N LEU A 118 -7.94 -20.26 -4.87
CA LEU A 118 -7.49 -18.96 -5.34
C LEU A 118 -7.75 -18.82 -6.86
N GLU A 119 -8.66 -17.93 -7.20
CA GLU A 119 -9.05 -17.67 -8.60
C GLU A 119 -8.35 -16.39 -9.11
N MET A 120 -7.08 -16.51 -9.49
CA MET A 120 -6.27 -15.37 -9.96
C MET A 120 -6.83 -14.69 -11.21
N ASP A 121 -7.56 -15.38 -12.03
CA ASP A 121 -8.20 -14.84 -13.27
C ASP A 121 -9.32 -13.83 -12.95
N LYS A 122 -9.79 -13.78 -11.71
CA LYS A 122 -10.77 -12.75 -11.29
C LYS A 122 -10.13 -11.39 -11.03
N PHE A 123 -8.81 -11.31 -10.92
CA PHE A 123 -8.11 -10.05 -10.78
C PHE A 123 -7.72 -9.48 -12.15
N PRO A 124 -7.78 -8.15 -12.33
CA PRO A 124 -7.27 -7.50 -13.54
C PRO A 124 -5.80 -7.84 -13.81
N GLU A 125 -5.45 -8.00 -15.09
CA GLU A 125 -4.11 -8.45 -15.48
C GLU A 125 -3.01 -7.50 -15.02
N ASP A 126 -3.19 -6.21 -15.27
CA ASP A 126 -2.25 -5.15 -14.86
C ASP A 126 -2.00 -5.11 -13.35
N ILE A 127 -3.01 -5.45 -12.52
CA ILE A 127 -2.86 -5.54 -11.07
C ILE A 127 -2.03 -6.77 -10.67
N LYS A 128 -2.23 -7.90 -11.35
CA LYS A 128 -1.43 -9.11 -11.10
C LYS A 128 0.04 -8.91 -11.49
N GLU A 129 0.29 -8.24 -12.62
CA GLU A 129 1.63 -7.95 -13.13
C GLU A 129 2.46 -7.10 -12.16
N MET A 130 1.83 -6.22 -11.36
CA MET A 130 2.53 -5.41 -10.35
C MET A 130 3.28 -6.24 -9.29
N TYR A 131 2.86 -7.50 -9.09
CA TYR A 131 3.45 -8.42 -8.12
C TYR A 131 4.19 -9.59 -8.76
N GLN A 132 4.62 -9.39 -10.01
CA GLN A 132 5.44 -10.34 -10.75
C GLN A 132 6.85 -9.79 -10.99
N TRP A 133 7.83 -10.64 -10.84
CA TRP A 133 9.23 -10.33 -11.11
C TRP A 133 9.94 -11.56 -11.63
N ASP A 134 10.68 -11.42 -12.73
CA ASP A 134 11.47 -12.52 -13.36
C ASP A 134 10.64 -13.80 -13.59
N GLY A 135 9.40 -13.63 -14.07
CA GLY A 135 8.47 -14.74 -14.37
C GLY A 135 7.86 -15.44 -13.15
N LYS A 136 8.00 -14.89 -11.97
CA LYS A 136 7.47 -15.39 -10.70
C LYS A 136 6.43 -14.46 -10.12
N THR A 137 5.49 -15.01 -9.36
CA THR A 137 4.45 -14.26 -8.64
C THR A 137 4.73 -14.28 -7.14
N TYR A 138 4.72 -13.12 -6.51
CA TYR A 138 5.13 -12.95 -5.11
C TYR A 138 4.00 -12.48 -4.18
N ALA A 139 2.89 -12.02 -4.71
CA ALA A 139 1.75 -11.64 -3.89
C ALA A 139 0.42 -11.93 -4.60
N VAL A 140 -0.65 -11.94 -3.81
CA VAL A 140 -2.04 -12.00 -4.28
C VAL A 140 -2.64 -10.62 -4.09
N PRO A 141 -3.21 -10.00 -5.14
CA PRO A 141 -3.89 -8.72 -5.00
C PRO A 141 -5.05 -8.80 -4.00
N LYS A 142 -5.19 -7.79 -3.17
CA LYS A 142 -6.30 -7.73 -2.19
C LYS A 142 -7.35 -6.68 -2.53
N ASP A 143 -6.94 -5.54 -3.07
CA ASP A 143 -7.79 -4.41 -3.41
C ASP A 143 -7.21 -3.59 -4.58
N ILE A 144 -8.01 -2.67 -5.06
CA ILE A 144 -7.66 -1.64 -6.03
C ILE A 144 -8.20 -0.33 -5.48
N ASP A 145 -7.32 0.66 -5.31
CA ASP A 145 -7.70 1.98 -4.89
C ASP A 145 -7.71 2.95 -6.08
N THR A 146 -8.62 3.91 -6.01
CA THR A 146 -8.69 5.03 -6.94
C THR A 146 -8.57 6.34 -6.18
N ILE A 147 -7.87 7.29 -6.77
CA ILE A 147 -7.80 8.65 -6.23
C ILE A 147 -9.00 9.45 -6.71
N ALA A 148 -9.58 10.21 -5.79
CA ALA A 148 -10.72 11.06 -6.07
C ALA A 148 -10.51 12.47 -5.50
N MET A 149 -11.23 13.44 -6.06
CA MET A 149 -11.33 14.78 -5.50
C MET A 149 -12.53 14.81 -4.56
N TRP A 150 -12.26 15.12 -3.30
CA TRP A 150 -13.27 15.42 -2.29
C TRP A 150 -13.40 16.92 -2.16
N TYR A 151 -14.60 17.44 -2.03
CA TYR A 151 -14.84 18.87 -1.98
C TYR A 151 -15.88 19.25 -0.94
N ASN A 152 -15.77 20.46 -0.41
CA ASN A 152 -16.69 21.05 0.56
C ASN A 152 -17.75 21.88 -0.16
N LYS A 153 -18.98 21.41 -0.18
CA LYS A 153 -20.10 22.04 -0.87
C LYS A 153 -20.38 23.46 -0.37
N ASP A 154 -20.34 23.66 0.93
CA ASP A 154 -20.66 24.97 1.52
C ASP A 154 -19.67 26.05 1.07
N MET A 155 -18.38 25.70 0.96
CA MET A 155 -17.36 26.65 0.49
C MET A 155 -17.54 27.00 -0.99
N PHE A 156 -18.00 26.04 -1.81
CA PHE A 156 -18.33 26.27 -3.20
C PHE A 156 -19.59 27.15 -3.33
N ASP A 157 -20.64 26.86 -2.54
CA ASP A 157 -21.86 27.63 -2.50
C ASP A 157 -21.62 29.08 -2.04
N GLU A 158 -20.83 29.28 -0.98
CA GLU A 158 -20.44 30.60 -0.48
C GLU A 158 -19.66 31.41 -1.54
N ALA A 159 -18.84 30.76 -2.34
CA ALA A 159 -18.06 31.40 -3.39
C ALA A 159 -18.85 31.56 -4.71
N GLY A 160 -20.04 30.98 -4.82
CA GLY A 160 -20.85 30.98 -6.04
C GLY A 160 -20.16 30.21 -7.19
N ILE A 161 -19.47 29.13 -6.87
CA ILE A 161 -18.75 28.28 -7.82
C ILE A 161 -19.52 26.96 -8.00
N ASP A 162 -19.70 26.53 -9.24
CA ASP A 162 -20.34 25.26 -9.54
C ASP A 162 -19.48 24.09 -9.03
N TYR A 163 -20.14 23.02 -8.58
CA TYR A 163 -19.46 21.83 -8.10
C TYR A 163 -18.65 21.14 -9.22
N PRO A 164 -17.56 20.45 -8.85
CA PRO A 164 -16.78 19.71 -9.84
C PRO A 164 -17.63 18.62 -10.50
N ASP A 165 -17.57 18.54 -11.84
CA ASP A 165 -18.30 17.59 -12.65
C ASP A 165 -17.41 16.67 -13.49
N GLY A 166 -16.09 16.78 -13.31
CA GLY A 166 -15.09 16.02 -14.05
C GLY A 166 -14.66 16.66 -15.38
N SER A 167 -15.18 17.83 -15.73
CA SER A 167 -14.83 18.53 -16.98
C SER A 167 -13.64 19.47 -16.83
N TRP A 168 -13.21 19.77 -15.59
CA TRP A 168 -12.16 20.76 -15.34
C TRP A 168 -10.80 20.32 -15.89
N THR A 169 -10.11 21.28 -16.48
CA THR A 169 -8.67 21.19 -16.71
C THR A 169 -7.90 21.52 -15.43
N TRP A 170 -6.61 21.19 -15.37
CA TRP A 170 -5.76 21.56 -14.23
C TRP A 170 -5.63 23.09 -14.05
N ASP A 171 -5.71 23.86 -15.13
CA ASP A 171 -5.70 25.32 -15.05
C ASP A 171 -6.99 25.86 -14.40
N GLU A 172 -8.15 25.33 -14.80
CA GLU A 172 -9.46 25.66 -14.18
C GLU A 172 -9.52 25.24 -12.72
N PHE A 173 -9.02 24.02 -12.40
CA PHE A 173 -8.88 23.57 -11.02
C PHE A 173 -8.05 24.56 -10.18
N TYR A 174 -6.92 25.01 -10.69
CA TYR A 174 -6.08 25.97 -9.97
C TYR A 174 -6.80 27.30 -9.73
N ASP A 175 -7.45 27.85 -10.76
CA ASP A 175 -8.19 29.12 -10.65
C ASP A 175 -9.33 29.04 -9.62
N ILE A 176 -9.97 27.87 -9.52
CA ILE A 176 -11.01 27.60 -8.50
C ILE A 176 -10.37 27.48 -7.12
N ALA A 177 -9.28 26.73 -7.00
CA ALA A 177 -8.57 26.59 -5.73
C ALA A 177 -8.05 27.95 -5.21
N GLU A 178 -7.57 28.82 -6.10
CA GLU A 178 -7.13 30.18 -5.77
C GLU A 178 -8.30 31.03 -5.25
N LYS A 179 -9.46 30.98 -5.89
CA LYS A 179 -10.68 31.68 -5.42
C LYS A 179 -11.18 31.18 -4.08
N LEU A 180 -11.02 29.90 -3.78
CA LEU A 180 -11.41 29.27 -2.52
C LEU A 180 -10.35 29.44 -1.42
N THR A 181 -9.18 30.01 -1.72
CA THR A 181 -8.14 30.30 -0.75
C THR A 181 -8.33 31.71 -0.16
N LYS A 182 -8.40 31.84 1.16
CA LYS A 182 -8.48 33.13 1.85
C LYS A 182 -7.09 33.63 2.23
N GLU A 183 -6.82 34.91 1.97
CA GLU A 183 -5.52 35.54 2.23
C GLU A 183 -5.10 35.48 3.71
N ASP A 184 -6.08 35.43 4.64
CA ASP A 184 -5.82 35.36 6.07
C ASP A 184 -5.43 33.94 6.57
N GLY A 185 -5.36 32.96 5.68
CA GLY A 185 -5.03 31.57 6.00
C GLY A 185 -6.12 30.84 6.78
N SER A 186 -7.34 31.38 6.85
CA SER A 186 -8.47 30.72 7.51
C SER A 186 -9.02 29.54 6.68
N GLN A 187 -8.81 29.56 5.36
CA GLN A 187 -9.27 28.57 4.40
C GLN A 187 -8.27 28.42 3.25
N TYR A 188 -8.04 27.19 2.82
CA TYR A 188 -7.23 26.87 1.65
C TYR A 188 -8.08 26.18 0.58
N GLY A 189 -7.79 26.47 -0.69
CA GLY A 189 -8.56 25.91 -1.80
C GLY A 189 -8.29 24.41 -2.03
N PHE A 190 -7.07 23.98 -1.77
CA PHE A 190 -6.66 22.60 -2.00
C PHE A 190 -5.69 22.10 -0.92
N ALA A 191 -5.72 20.81 -0.64
CA ALA A 191 -4.65 20.14 0.09
C ALA A 191 -4.38 18.73 -0.49
N ALA A 192 -3.12 18.40 -0.55
CA ALA A 192 -2.62 17.06 -0.82
C ALA A 192 -1.23 16.95 -0.19
N ASN A 193 -0.86 15.81 0.36
CA ASN A 193 0.45 15.65 0.99
C ASN A 193 1.55 15.53 -0.06
N PRO A 194 2.44 16.53 -0.25
CA PRO A 194 3.47 16.47 -1.28
C PRO A 194 4.50 15.34 -1.08
N SER A 195 4.55 14.76 0.12
CA SER A 195 5.40 13.59 0.42
C SER A 195 4.75 12.28 0.02
N ASN A 196 3.45 12.27 -0.29
CA ASN A 196 2.74 11.11 -0.81
C ASN A 196 2.59 11.26 -2.32
N GLU A 197 3.30 10.42 -3.05
CA GLU A 197 3.30 10.46 -4.51
C GLU A 197 1.94 10.08 -5.10
N GLN A 198 1.26 9.11 -4.52
CA GLN A 198 0.08 8.46 -5.07
C GLN A 198 -1.14 9.38 -5.10
N ASP A 199 -1.42 10.10 -4.01
CA ASP A 199 -2.58 10.98 -3.90
C ASP A 199 -2.29 12.44 -4.28
N THR A 200 -1.05 12.77 -4.62
CA THR A 200 -0.63 14.12 -4.95
C THR A 200 -0.09 14.22 -6.38
N TRP A 201 1.24 14.14 -6.55
CA TRP A 201 1.88 14.55 -7.79
C TRP A 201 1.84 13.51 -8.91
N MET A 202 1.80 12.20 -8.59
CA MET A 202 1.76 11.16 -9.62
C MET A 202 0.53 11.26 -10.51
N ASN A 203 -0.65 11.50 -9.92
CA ASN A 203 -1.88 11.67 -10.69
C ASN A 203 -1.78 12.86 -11.66
N ILE A 204 -1.20 13.97 -11.20
CA ILE A 204 -1.01 15.17 -12.01
C ILE A 204 -0.02 14.88 -13.14
N VAL A 205 1.09 14.20 -12.85
CA VAL A 205 2.08 13.79 -13.85
C VAL A 205 1.45 12.96 -14.96
N TYR A 206 0.76 11.87 -14.58
CA TYR A 206 0.18 10.96 -15.57
C TYR A 206 -0.99 11.60 -16.33
N SER A 207 -1.84 12.39 -15.67
CA SER A 207 -2.96 13.07 -16.34
C SER A 207 -2.52 14.18 -17.29
N MET A 208 -1.35 14.78 -17.06
CA MET A 208 -0.73 15.72 -18.01
C MET A 208 0.08 15.04 -19.14
N GLY A 209 0.07 13.71 -19.18
CA GLY A 209 0.80 12.91 -20.18
C GLY A 209 2.30 12.78 -19.91
N GLY A 210 2.73 13.08 -18.69
CA GLY A 210 4.09 12.83 -18.20
C GLY A 210 4.29 11.37 -17.78
N ARG A 211 5.48 11.10 -17.28
CA ARG A 211 5.87 9.75 -16.80
C ARG A 211 6.87 9.84 -15.66
N VAL A 212 6.79 8.88 -14.74
CA VAL A 212 7.77 8.76 -13.64
C VAL A 212 8.94 7.88 -14.06
N LEU A 213 8.64 6.80 -14.78
CA LEU A 213 9.61 5.89 -15.39
C LEU A 213 9.39 5.83 -16.92
N THR A 214 10.47 5.66 -17.64
CA THR A 214 10.46 5.35 -19.07
C THR A 214 10.26 3.85 -19.30
N ASP A 215 9.94 3.43 -20.52
CA ASP A 215 9.76 2.02 -20.87
C ASP A 215 11.01 1.15 -20.64
N ASP A 216 12.20 1.77 -20.62
CA ASP A 216 13.48 1.13 -20.29
C ASP A 216 13.88 1.29 -18.81
N ASN A 217 12.91 1.57 -17.94
CA ASN A 217 13.06 1.72 -16.48
C ASN A 217 14.06 2.79 -16.03
N LYS A 218 14.19 3.87 -16.81
CA LYS A 218 14.93 5.05 -16.39
C LYS A 218 14.02 6.13 -15.83
N SER A 219 14.61 7.13 -15.19
CA SER A 219 13.87 8.29 -14.70
C SER A 219 13.16 9.02 -15.85
N GLY A 220 11.87 9.32 -15.68
CA GLY A 220 11.06 10.12 -16.59
C GLY A 220 10.95 11.59 -16.16
N PHE A 221 11.75 12.06 -15.20
CA PHE A 221 11.67 13.42 -14.68
C PHE A 221 12.32 14.48 -15.61
N ASP A 222 12.90 14.08 -16.70
CA ASP A 222 13.34 14.96 -17.80
C ASP A 222 12.30 15.11 -18.92
N ASP A 223 11.18 14.38 -18.84
CA ASP A 223 10.06 14.54 -19.78
C ASP A 223 9.40 15.92 -19.60
N PRO A 224 9.17 16.69 -20.69
CA PRO A 224 8.59 18.03 -20.59
C PRO A 224 7.22 18.10 -19.91
N ASN A 225 6.38 17.06 -20.06
CA ASN A 225 5.07 17.00 -19.42
C ASN A 225 5.22 16.71 -17.92
N THR A 226 6.19 15.87 -17.54
CA THR A 226 6.51 15.63 -16.13
C THR A 226 7.02 16.91 -15.47
N ILE A 227 7.91 17.66 -16.12
CA ILE A 227 8.40 18.96 -15.62
C ILE A 227 7.21 19.91 -15.43
N LYS A 228 6.35 20.05 -16.45
CA LYS A 228 5.16 20.91 -16.37
C LYS A 228 4.23 20.51 -15.22
N ALA A 229 4.02 19.22 -15.01
CA ALA A 229 3.21 18.73 -13.91
C ALA A 229 3.82 19.05 -12.54
N MET A 230 5.12 18.89 -12.38
CA MET A 230 5.82 19.23 -11.13
C MET A 230 5.86 20.74 -10.86
N GLU A 231 5.99 21.57 -11.89
CA GLU A 231 5.84 23.04 -11.77
C GLU A 231 4.42 23.41 -11.33
N PHE A 232 3.40 22.72 -11.82
CA PHE A 232 2.01 22.91 -11.38
C PHE A 232 1.83 22.52 -9.91
N VAL A 233 2.38 21.39 -9.47
CA VAL A 233 2.36 20.97 -8.05
C VAL A 233 3.04 22.04 -7.18
N ASP A 234 4.21 22.52 -7.57
CA ASP A 234 4.94 23.58 -6.86
C ASP A 234 4.10 24.86 -6.76
N LYS A 235 3.39 25.24 -7.85
CA LYS A 235 2.47 26.36 -7.88
C LYS A 235 1.33 26.19 -6.86
N CYS A 236 0.74 24.99 -6.80
CA CYS A 236 -0.32 24.69 -5.82
C CYS A 236 0.19 24.75 -4.38
N VAL A 237 1.35 24.14 -4.09
CA VAL A 237 1.97 24.14 -2.75
C VAL A 237 2.23 25.59 -2.28
N LYS A 238 2.66 26.47 -3.16
CA LYS A 238 2.99 27.86 -2.81
C LYS A 238 1.79 28.77 -2.57
N ASN A 239 0.67 28.52 -3.25
CA ASN A 239 -0.39 29.53 -3.33
C ASN A 239 -1.74 29.07 -2.77
N VAL A 240 -2.10 27.79 -2.89
CA VAL A 240 -3.46 27.31 -2.60
C VAL A 240 -3.53 26.20 -1.54
N MET A 241 -2.37 25.69 -1.12
CA MET A 241 -2.28 24.65 -0.08
C MET A 241 -1.89 25.25 1.29
N PRO A 242 -2.26 24.59 2.39
CA PRO A 242 -1.70 24.88 3.71
C PRO A 242 -0.17 24.74 3.70
N PRO A 243 0.55 25.42 4.61
CA PRO A 243 1.98 25.22 4.78
C PRO A 243 2.32 23.71 4.96
N ALA A 244 3.42 23.26 4.37
CA ALA A 244 3.83 21.85 4.42
C ALA A 244 3.97 21.34 5.87
N SER A 245 4.44 22.19 6.81
CA SER A 245 4.49 21.86 8.23
C SER A 245 3.11 21.57 8.81
N THR A 246 2.10 22.40 8.47
CA THR A 246 0.72 22.22 8.92
C THR A 246 0.13 20.90 8.40
N MET A 247 0.34 20.59 7.11
CA MET A 247 -0.13 19.33 6.52
C MET A 247 0.56 18.11 7.12
N SER A 248 1.85 18.21 7.46
CA SER A 248 2.61 17.14 8.09
C SER A 248 2.22 16.89 9.55
N GLU A 249 1.91 17.95 10.30
CA GLU A 249 1.55 17.86 11.72
C GLU A 249 0.09 17.45 11.95
N THR A 250 -0.83 17.93 11.10
CA THR A 250 -2.27 17.74 11.31
C THR A 250 -2.86 16.65 10.41
N GLY A 251 -2.27 16.42 9.23
CA GLY A 251 -2.84 15.57 8.19
C GLY A 251 -3.86 16.31 7.31
N THR A 252 -3.84 16.03 6.01
CA THR A 252 -4.73 16.70 5.04
C THR A 252 -6.19 16.31 5.22
N ASP A 253 -6.45 15.06 5.59
CA ASP A 253 -7.76 14.51 5.90
C ASP A 253 -8.41 15.19 7.13
N VAL A 254 -7.63 15.45 8.17
CA VAL A 254 -8.09 16.17 9.37
C VAL A 254 -8.37 17.63 9.05
N LEU A 255 -7.52 18.28 8.24
CA LEU A 255 -7.76 19.66 7.78
C LEU A 255 -9.06 19.77 6.97
N PHE A 256 -9.31 18.81 6.09
CA PHE A 256 -10.57 18.75 5.32
C PHE A 256 -11.77 18.49 6.22
N GLY A 257 -11.69 17.48 7.08
CA GLY A 257 -12.76 17.11 8.02
C GLY A 257 -13.06 18.15 9.11
N SER A 258 -12.23 19.19 9.23
CA SER A 258 -12.44 20.34 10.11
C SER A 258 -12.85 21.63 9.37
N GLY A 259 -13.10 21.56 8.05
CA GLY A 259 -13.50 22.71 7.25
C GLY A 259 -12.41 23.76 7.03
N LYS A 260 -11.15 23.35 6.99
CA LYS A 260 -10.02 24.25 6.69
C LYS A 260 -9.60 24.24 5.23
N VAL A 261 -10.07 23.24 4.47
CA VAL A 261 -9.67 23.02 3.08
C VAL A 261 -10.93 22.77 2.25
N ALA A 262 -11.00 23.42 1.09
CA ALA A 262 -12.16 23.30 0.19
C ALA A 262 -12.11 22.03 -0.66
N MET A 263 -10.94 21.59 -1.08
CA MET A 263 -10.74 20.39 -1.88
C MET A 263 -9.56 19.58 -1.38
N ILE A 264 -9.67 18.25 -1.44
CA ILE A 264 -8.61 17.33 -1.08
C ILE A 264 -8.52 16.18 -2.11
N SER A 265 -7.32 15.85 -2.52
CA SER A 265 -7.05 14.62 -3.28
C SER A 265 -6.81 13.48 -2.31
N GLN A 266 -7.66 12.45 -2.36
CA GLN A 266 -7.56 11.29 -1.47
C GLN A 266 -8.12 10.04 -2.13
N GLY A 267 -7.63 8.89 -1.70
CA GLY A 267 -8.02 7.60 -2.25
C GLY A 267 -9.29 7.01 -1.63
N SER A 268 -9.80 5.99 -2.30
CA SER A 268 -10.97 5.23 -1.89
C SER A 268 -10.83 4.58 -0.50
N TRP A 269 -9.62 4.38 0.01
CA TRP A 269 -9.36 3.91 1.38
C TRP A 269 -9.93 4.85 2.46
N MET A 270 -10.14 6.14 2.15
CA MET A 270 -10.68 7.11 3.09
C MET A 270 -12.21 7.08 3.20
N VAL A 271 -12.92 6.35 2.34
CA VAL A 271 -14.40 6.29 2.32
C VAL A 271 -14.98 5.96 3.69
N SER A 272 -14.44 4.94 4.38
CA SER A 272 -14.93 4.56 5.70
C SER A 272 -14.68 5.63 6.75
N ALA A 273 -13.49 6.22 6.79
CA ALA A 273 -13.15 7.29 7.73
C ALA A 273 -14.00 8.56 7.49
N PHE A 274 -14.18 8.93 6.23
CA PHE A 274 -15.00 10.10 5.87
C PHE A 274 -16.48 9.88 6.10
N LYS A 275 -16.98 8.66 5.90
CA LYS A 275 -18.34 8.29 6.26
C LYS A 275 -18.63 8.43 7.76
N ASP A 276 -17.64 8.26 8.61
CA ASP A 276 -17.79 8.35 10.06
C ASP A 276 -17.51 9.76 10.60
N ASN A 277 -17.04 10.69 9.78
CA ASN A 277 -16.86 12.10 10.13
C ASN A 277 -18.15 12.89 9.90
N ASP A 278 -18.74 13.43 10.97
CA ASP A 278 -20.03 14.13 10.90
C ASP A 278 -19.97 15.42 10.05
N TYR A 279 -18.86 16.17 10.11
CA TYR A 279 -18.67 17.35 9.28
C TYR A 279 -18.65 17.00 7.79
N ILE A 280 -17.88 15.97 7.41
CA ILE A 280 -17.78 15.56 6.00
C ILE A 280 -19.14 15.09 5.46
N LYS A 281 -19.88 14.28 6.22
CA LYS A 281 -21.22 13.82 5.83
C LYS A 281 -22.17 14.96 5.52
N GLU A 282 -22.11 16.02 6.31
CA GLU A 282 -23.05 17.12 6.24
C GLU A 282 -22.68 18.15 5.16
N HIS A 283 -21.37 18.42 5.01
CA HIS A 283 -20.85 19.54 4.23
C HIS A 283 -20.10 19.15 2.96
N CYS A 284 -19.68 17.90 2.80
CA CYS A 284 -18.78 17.50 1.72
C CYS A 284 -19.39 16.48 0.77
N ASP A 285 -18.74 16.30 -0.38
CA ASP A 285 -19.04 15.27 -1.35
C ASP A 285 -17.75 14.80 -2.04
N CYS A 286 -17.84 13.76 -2.88
CA CYS A 286 -16.72 13.18 -3.58
C CYS A 286 -16.98 13.10 -5.08
N LEU A 287 -16.10 13.65 -5.88
CA LEU A 287 -16.03 13.41 -7.30
C LEU A 287 -14.97 12.35 -7.58
N LEU A 288 -15.39 11.21 -8.12
CA LEU A 288 -14.48 10.27 -8.77
C LEU A 288 -13.92 10.97 -10.01
N TYR A 289 -12.69 11.48 -9.89
CA TYR A 289 -11.98 12.04 -11.02
C TYR A 289 -11.52 10.89 -11.93
N THR A 290 -12.38 10.49 -12.84
CA THR A 290 -11.95 9.76 -14.01
C THR A 290 -11.28 10.80 -14.92
N SER A 291 -10.01 11.07 -14.66
CA SER A 291 -9.17 11.69 -15.67
C SER A 291 -9.33 10.85 -16.94
N PRO A 292 -9.61 11.44 -18.11
CA PRO A 292 -9.50 10.69 -19.34
C PRO A 292 -8.05 10.23 -19.44
N SER A 293 -7.83 8.97 -19.04
CA SER A 293 -6.55 8.33 -19.27
C SER A 293 -6.30 8.36 -20.77
N PRO A 294 -5.07 8.66 -21.23
CA PRO A 294 -4.72 8.47 -22.62
C PRO A 294 -5.03 7.04 -23.14
N ARG A 295 -5.30 6.10 -22.21
CA ARG A 295 -5.73 4.73 -22.53
C ARG A 295 -7.22 4.61 -22.86
N ASP A 296 -8.07 5.56 -22.44
CA ASP A 296 -9.51 5.54 -22.72
C ASP A 296 -9.82 5.93 -24.19
N GLY A 297 -8.82 6.31 -24.96
CA GLY A 297 -8.88 6.56 -26.41
C GLY A 297 -8.26 5.46 -27.25
N LEU A 298 -7.85 4.37 -26.68
CA LEU A 298 -7.34 3.18 -27.33
C LEU A 298 -8.34 2.02 -27.13
#